data_348953692cda8cc9e7a6060aeb8447d7
#
_entry.id   348953692cda8cc9e7a6060aeb8447d7
#
_cell.length_a   1.000
_cell.length_b   1.000
_cell.length_c   1.000
_cell.angle_alpha   90.00
_cell.angle_beta   90.00
_cell.angle_gamma   90.00
#
_symmetry.space_group_name_H-M   'P 1'
#
loop_
_entity.id
_entity.type
_entity.pdbx_description
1 polymer ?
#
loop_
_entity_poly.entity_id
_entity_poly.type
_entity_poly.pdbx_seq_one_letter_code
_entity_poly.pdbx_strand_id
1 'polypeptide(L)'
;MAGSKRQESALGPIVSSAHLASGAMPALSELELGMILLDHAFERWMVRCMAAAGVPDLSPLDVLVLHTIAHRGRAKRVADICLVLNIEDTHLVTYSLKKLDSHKLLITGRRGSEKTVSLTAKGDDVVQRYRKVREALLVTSVKSAGLDEQRLSEIAALMRALSGHYDQAARAAASL
;
A
#
# COMPACT_ATOMS: atom_id res chain seq x y z
N MET A 1 -36.48 -16.56 -23.69
CA MET A 1 -35.57 -15.46 -23.42
C MET A 1 -36.06 -14.69 -22.20
N ALA A 2 -35.59 -15.06 -21.02
CA ALA A 2 -35.94 -14.38 -19.76
C ALA A 2 -34.77 -13.49 -19.35
N GLY A 3 -34.95 -12.17 -19.56
CA GLY A 3 -33.99 -11.18 -19.09
C GLY A 3 -33.95 -11.14 -17.56
N SER A 4 -32.85 -11.55 -16.98
CA SER A 4 -32.55 -11.36 -15.55
C SER A 4 -32.45 -9.86 -15.28
N LYS A 5 -33.54 -9.24 -14.81
CA LYS A 5 -33.46 -7.92 -14.16
C LYS A 5 -32.68 -8.11 -12.88
N ARG A 6 -31.42 -7.61 -12.87
CA ARG A 6 -30.71 -7.33 -11.60
C ARG A 6 -31.65 -6.46 -10.76
N GLN A 7 -32.07 -6.95 -9.60
CA GLN A 7 -32.72 -6.14 -8.59
C GLN A 7 -31.73 -5.01 -8.22
N GLU A 8 -32.02 -3.78 -8.62
CA GLU A 8 -31.35 -2.60 -8.12
C GLU A 8 -31.52 -2.57 -6.60
N SER A 9 -30.42 -2.49 -5.88
CA SER A 9 -30.43 -2.37 -4.42
C SER A 9 -31.25 -1.13 -4.06
N ALA A 10 -32.27 -1.29 -3.23
CA ALA A 10 -33.19 -0.23 -2.80
C ALA A 10 -32.50 0.88 -1.97
N LEU A 11 -31.21 0.71 -1.63
CA LEU A 11 -30.45 1.63 -0.77
C LEU A 11 -29.54 2.59 -1.54
N GLY A 12 -29.45 2.48 -2.87
CA GLY A 12 -28.52 3.28 -3.68
C GLY A 12 -27.04 2.96 -3.41
N PRO A 13 -26.10 3.70 -4.03
CA PRO A 13 -24.67 3.48 -3.86
C PRO A 13 -24.19 3.91 -2.46
N ILE A 14 -23.31 3.10 -1.85
CA ILE A 14 -22.67 3.41 -0.57
C ILE A 14 -21.44 4.30 -0.83
N VAL A 15 -21.58 5.59 -0.54
CA VAL A 15 -20.57 6.60 -0.90
C VAL A 15 -20.21 7.49 0.31
N SER A 16 -19.05 8.13 0.25
CA SER A 16 -18.63 9.10 1.27
C SER A 16 -19.44 10.41 1.22
N SER A 17 -19.96 10.76 0.03
CA SER A 17 -20.73 11.98 -0.17
C SER A 17 -21.69 11.85 -1.35
N ALA A 18 -22.96 12.20 -1.13
CA ALA A 18 -24.03 12.07 -2.12
C ALA A 18 -23.79 12.87 -3.40
N HIS A 19 -23.15 14.05 -3.31
CA HIS A 19 -22.89 14.90 -4.49
C HIS A 19 -21.89 14.26 -5.46
N LEU A 20 -20.95 13.46 -4.98
CA LEU A 20 -20.01 12.71 -5.81
C LEU A 20 -20.69 11.55 -6.56
N ALA A 21 -21.76 11.00 -5.99
CA ALA A 21 -22.54 9.92 -6.61
C ALA A 21 -23.62 10.41 -7.57
N SER A 22 -23.90 11.72 -7.67
CA SER A 22 -24.91 12.28 -8.57
C SER A 22 -24.43 12.45 -10.01
N GLY A 23 -23.15 12.16 -10.29
CA GLY A 23 -22.55 12.28 -11.63
C GLY A 23 -22.75 11.04 -12.53
N ALA A 24 -21.98 10.98 -13.60
CA ALA A 24 -22.07 9.95 -14.63
C ALA A 24 -21.68 8.53 -14.18
N MET A 25 -20.92 8.41 -13.08
CA MET A 25 -20.36 7.13 -12.63
C MET A 25 -20.43 6.99 -11.10
N PRO A 26 -21.61 6.74 -10.50
CA PRO A 26 -21.77 6.58 -9.05
C PRO A 26 -20.87 5.50 -8.43
N ALA A 27 -20.63 4.41 -9.18
CA ALA A 27 -19.76 3.31 -8.75
C ALA A 27 -18.30 3.75 -8.51
N LEU A 28 -17.84 4.84 -9.14
CA LEU A 28 -16.51 5.38 -8.85
C LEU A 28 -16.44 5.94 -7.41
N SER A 29 -17.48 6.62 -6.96
CA SER A 29 -17.57 7.12 -5.58
C SER A 29 -17.68 5.99 -4.54
N GLU A 30 -18.33 4.87 -4.87
CA GLU A 30 -18.32 3.68 -4.00
C GLU A 30 -16.91 3.08 -3.89
N LEU A 31 -16.19 3.01 -5.02
CA LEU A 31 -14.81 2.55 -5.05
C LEU A 31 -13.91 3.47 -4.22
N GLU A 32 -14.04 4.78 -4.35
CA GLU A 32 -13.28 5.78 -3.59
C GLU A 32 -13.48 5.64 -2.08
N LEU A 33 -14.73 5.47 -1.64
CA LEU A 33 -15.01 5.15 -0.24
C LEU A 33 -14.36 3.82 0.18
N GLY A 34 -14.46 2.80 -0.66
CA GLY A 34 -13.84 1.50 -0.43
C GLY A 34 -12.32 1.61 -0.26
N MET A 35 -11.66 2.42 -1.10
CA MET A 35 -10.22 2.69 -1.03
C MET A 35 -9.85 3.38 0.29
N ILE A 36 -10.60 4.41 0.70
CA ILE A 36 -10.34 5.13 1.96
C ILE A 36 -10.43 4.16 3.17
N LEU A 37 -11.50 3.36 3.22
CA LEU A 37 -11.70 2.41 4.32
C LEU A 37 -10.62 1.32 4.33
N LEU A 38 -10.25 0.84 3.17
CA LEU A 38 -9.21 -0.19 3.00
C LEU A 38 -7.84 0.36 3.37
N ASP A 39 -7.50 1.57 2.93
CA ASP A 39 -6.20 2.21 3.22
C ASP A 39 -6.01 2.39 4.73
N HIS A 40 -6.96 2.98 5.42
CA HIS A 40 -6.91 3.12 6.88
C HIS A 40 -6.83 1.78 7.63
N ALA A 41 -7.52 0.74 7.13
CA ALA A 41 -7.44 -0.61 7.71
C ALA A 41 -6.06 -1.24 7.46
N PHE A 42 -5.52 -1.06 6.27
CA PHE A 42 -4.21 -1.57 5.87
C PHE A 42 -3.08 -0.89 6.65
N GLU A 43 -3.13 0.43 6.83
CA GLU A 43 -2.17 1.17 7.66
C GLU A 43 -2.17 0.67 9.11
N ARG A 44 -3.35 0.54 9.73
CA ARG A 44 -3.47 -0.02 11.09
C ARG A 44 -2.91 -1.43 11.18
N TRP A 45 -3.19 -2.25 10.16
CA TRP A 45 -2.64 -3.60 10.07
C TRP A 45 -1.11 -3.59 10.02
N MET A 46 -0.51 -2.80 9.12
CA MET A 46 0.95 -2.72 8.95
C MET A 46 1.66 -2.38 10.26
N VAL A 47 1.18 -1.35 10.96
CA VAL A 47 1.78 -0.91 12.24
C VAL A 47 1.66 -2.00 13.31
N ARG A 48 0.50 -2.63 13.45
CA ARG A 48 0.28 -3.68 14.46
C ARG A 48 1.06 -4.96 14.14
N CYS A 49 1.12 -5.34 12.87
CA CYS A 49 1.92 -6.47 12.42
C CYS A 49 3.41 -6.24 12.67
N MET A 50 3.90 -5.03 12.44
CA MET A 50 5.29 -4.65 12.70
C MET A 50 5.59 -4.62 14.20
N ALA A 51 4.68 -4.14 15.03
CA ALA A 51 4.79 -4.21 16.47
C ALA A 51 4.89 -5.67 16.96
N ALA A 52 4.06 -6.56 16.45
CA ALA A 52 4.13 -8.01 16.73
C ALA A 52 5.43 -8.65 16.21
N ALA A 53 6.03 -8.10 15.16
CA ALA A 53 7.35 -8.50 14.67
C ALA A 53 8.50 -7.93 15.52
N GLY A 54 8.21 -7.16 16.58
CA GLY A 54 9.17 -6.66 17.56
C GLY A 54 9.68 -5.24 17.32
N VAL A 55 9.01 -4.45 16.48
CA VAL A 55 9.35 -3.03 16.22
C VAL A 55 8.08 -2.17 16.28
N PRO A 56 7.64 -1.73 17.49
CA PRO A 56 6.32 -1.12 17.68
C PRO A 56 6.19 0.34 17.18
N ASP A 57 7.30 1.06 17.00
CA ASP A 57 7.27 2.52 16.81
C ASP A 57 7.30 2.97 15.35
N LEU A 58 7.16 2.05 14.40
CA LEU A 58 7.19 2.39 12.98
C LEU A 58 5.82 2.89 12.49
N SER A 59 5.83 3.94 11.67
CA SER A 59 4.67 4.42 10.93
C SER A 59 4.36 3.51 9.73
N PRO A 60 3.16 3.61 9.11
CA PRO A 60 2.86 2.88 7.88
C PRO A 60 3.91 3.08 6.79
N LEU A 61 4.35 4.33 6.58
CA LEU A 61 5.37 4.64 5.58
C LEU A 61 6.72 3.98 5.91
N ASP A 62 7.14 3.96 7.18
CA ASP A 62 8.38 3.28 7.59
C ASP A 62 8.34 1.78 7.25
N VAL A 63 7.17 1.15 7.46
CA VAL A 63 6.95 -0.26 7.12
C VAL A 63 7.02 -0.48 5.60
N LEU A 64 6.38 0.37 4.80
CA LEU A 64 6.43 0.29 3.34
C LEU A 64 7.85 0.47 2.81
N VAL A 65 8.60 1.45 3.33
CA VAL A 65 10.01 1.70 2.98
C VAL A 65 10.86 0.48 3.33
N LEU A 66 10.70 -0.09 4.52
CA LEU A 66 11.43 -1.29 4.95
C LEU A 66 11.18 -2.48 4.01
N HIS A 67 9.93 -2.76 3.65
CA HIS A 67 9.58 -3.83 2.73
C HIS A 67 10.09 -3.58 1.30
N THR A 68 10.07 -2.33 0.85
CA THR A 68 10.65 -1.94 -0.46
C THR A 68 12.14 -2.20 -0.49
N ILE A 69 12.88 -1.90 0.59
CA ILE A 69 14.32 -2.20 0.70
C ILE A 69 14.55 -3.71 0.71
N ALA A 70 13.72 -4.48 1.42
CA ALA A 70 13.81 -5.94 1.47
C ALA A 70 13.60 -6.63 0.11
N HIS A 71 12.87 -5.97 -0.80
CA HIS A 71 12.50 -6.58 -2.08
C HIS A 71 13.71 -6.97 -2.91
N ARG A 72 13.82 -8.27 -3.23
CA ARG A 72 14.90 -8.91 -4.03
C ARG A 72 16.30 -8.80 -3.43
N GLY A 73 16.46 -8.50 -2.14
CA GLY A 73 17.76 -8.50 -1.44
C GLY A 73 18.84 -7.59 -2.03
N ARG A 74 18.48 -6.57 -2.80
CA ARG A 74 19.42 -5.65 -3.45
C ARG A 74 19.36 -4.28 -2.83
N ALA A 75 20.53 -3.64 -2.67
CA ALA A 75 20.60 -2.24 -2.23
C ALA A 75 19.77 -1.32 -3.15
N LYS A 76 19.03 -0.39 -2.54
CA LYS A 76 18.13 0.55 -3.21
C LYS A 76 18.63 1.98 -3.06
N ARG A 77 18.42 2.80 -4.08
CA ARG A 77 18.57 4.26 -3.99
C ARG A 77 17.28 4.87 -3.44
N VAL A 78 17.36 6.05 -2.85
CA VAL A 78 16.17 6.80 -2.39
C VAL A 78 15.18 7.01 -3.53
N ALA A 79 15.67 7.42 -4.71
CA ALA A 79 14.83 7.62 -5.88
C ALA A 79 14.08 6.33 -6.32
N ASP A 80 14.72 5.16 -6.23
CA ASP A 80 14.08 3.88 -6.57
C ASP A 80 12.94 3.55 -5.57
N ILE A 81 13.12 3.90 -4.29
CA ILE A 81 12.08 3.70 -3.25
C ILE A 81 10.90 4.63 -3.51
N CYS A 82 11.16 5.92 -3.76
CA CYS A 82 10.13 6.91 -4.09
C CYS A 82 9.31 6.47 -5.31
N LEU A 83 9.99 6.04 -6.39
CA LEU A 83 9.34 5.57 -7.61
C LEU A 83 8.42 4.36 -7.36
N VAL A 84 8.91 3.36 -6.60
CA VAL A 84 8.12 2.14 -6.31
C VAL A 84 6.88 2.44 -5.47
N LEU A 85 6.99 3.39 -4.52
CA LEU A 85 5.91 3.75 -3.60
C LEU A 85 5.03 4.91 -4.13
N ASN A 86 5.32 5.43 -5.33
CA ASN A 86 4.66 6.60 -5.92
C ASN A 86 4.68 7.82 -4.98
N ILE A 87 5.84 8.10 -4.37
CA ILE A 87 6.04 9.22 -3.43
C ILE A 87 6.82 10.33 -4.13
N GLU A 88 6.20 11.50 -4.25
CA GLU A 88 6.83 12.69 -4.87
C GLU A 88 7.80 13.38 -3.90
N ASP A 89 7.41 13.51 -2.62
CA ASP A 89 8.26 14.14 -1.61
C ASP A 89 9.33 13.17 -1.07
N THR A 90 10.55 13.32 -1.57
CA THR A 90 11.70 12.50 -1.16
C THR A 90 12.09 12.70 0.32
N HIS A 91 11.69 13.81 0.96
CA HIS A 91 11.96 14.06 2.38
C HIS A 91 11.25 13.06 3.28
N LEU A 92 10.04 12.63 2.91
CA LEU A 92 9.28 11.61 3.65
C LEU A 92 10.05 10.28 3.71
N VAL A 93 10.56 9.83 2.56
CA VAL A 93 11.39 8.60 2.49
C VAL A 93 12.69 8.78 3.26
N THR A 94 13.33 9.95 3.16
CA THR A 94 14.56 10.22 3.89
C THR A 94 14.35 10.21 5.41
N TYR A 95 13.22 10.72 5.90
CA TYR A 95 12.85 10.66 7.31
C TYR A 95 12.64 9.21 7.77
N SER A 96 11.88 8.41 7.00
CA SER A 96 11.70 6.99 7.27
C SER A 96 13.03 6.22 7.31
N LEU A 97 13.94 6.51 6.38
CA LEU A 97 15.28 5.90 6.39
C LEU A 97 16.06 6.21 7.66
N LYS A 98 16.03 7.45 8.15
CA LYS A 98 16.68 7.83 9.42
C LYS A 98 16.09 7.06 10.60
N LYS A 99 14.76 6.91 10.64
CA LYS A 99 14.08 6.18 11.69
C LYS A 99 14.42 4.68 11.66
N LEU A 100 14.38 4.06 10.49
CA LEU A 100 14.78 2.66 10.31
C LEU A 100 16.25 2.41 10.68
N ASP A 101 17.13 3.36 10.36
CA ASP A 101 18.54 3.31 10.73
C ASP A 101 18.75 3.43 12.25
N SER A 102 17.99 4.29 12.94
CA SER A 102 18.02 4.38 14.42
C SER A 102 17.62 3.06 15.10
N HIS A 103 16.76 2.27 14.47
CA HIS A 103 16.41 0.90 14.89
C HIS A 103 17.47 -0.14 14.49
N LYS A 104 18.56 0.27 13.81
CA LYS A 104 19.63 -0.60 13.28
C LYS A 104 19.12 -1.66 12.28
N LEU A 105 18.11 -1.31 11.50
CA LEU A 105 17.52 -2.18 10.49
C LEU A 105 18.20 -2.01 9.12
N LEU A 106 18.93 -0.92 8.90
CA LEU A 106 19.51 -0.57 7.61
C LEU A 106 21.05 -0.50 7.66
N ILE A 107 21.64 -0.75 6.49
CA ILE A 107 23.04 -0.47 6.18
C ILE A 107 23.04 0.57 5.05
N THR A 108 23.75 1.67 5.29
CA THR A 108 24.02 2.68 4.25
C THR A 108 25.29 2.31 3.50
N GLY A 109 25.21 2.29 2.17
CA GLY A 109 26.32 2.08 1.26
C GLY A 109 26.38 3.13 0.16
N ARG A 110 27.25 2.91 -0.82
CA ARG A 110 27.36 3.74 -2.04
C ARG A 110 27.49 2.88 -3.29
N ARG A 111 26.92 3.35 -4.38
CA ARG A 111 27.11 2.80 -5.73
C ARG A 111 27.54 3.97 -6.63
N GLY A 112 28.86 4.08 -6.84
CA GLY A 112 29.42 5.28 -7.43
C GLY A 112 29.24 6.49 -6.48
N SER A 113 28.68 7.59 -6.99
CA SER A 113 28.34 8.80 -6.21
C SER A 113 27.03 8.68 -5.44
N GLU A 114 26.17 7.70 -5.76
CA GLU A 114 24.82 7.58 -5.21
C GLU A 114 24.80 6.82 -3.88
N LYS A 115 24.07 7.36 -2.92
CA LYS A 115 23.79 6.70 -1.65
C LYS A 115 22.80 5.56 -1.84
N THR A 116 23.11 4.40 -1.30
CA THR A 116 22.23 3.22 -1.32
C THR A 116 21.94 2.72 0.10
N VAL A 117 20.84 2.00 0.25
CA VAL A 117 20.43 1.37 1.51
C VAL A 117 20.09 -0.11 1.28
N SER A 118 20.43 -0.93 2.26
CA SER A 118 20.09 -2.37 2.31
C SER A 118 19.73 -2.76 3.74
N LEU A 119 19.18 -3.96 3.93
CA LEU A 119 18.88 -4.46 5.28
C LEU A 119 20.15 -4.90 6.01
N THR A 120 20.15 -4.74 7.35
CA THR A 120 21.02 -5.50 8.24
C THR A 120 20.46 -6.92 8.45
N ALA A 121 21.23 -7.81 9.08
CA ALA A 121 20.71 -9.11 9.52
C ALA A 121 19.51 -8.96 10.46
N LYS A 122 19.51 -7.93 11.33
CA LYS A 122 18.37 -7.57 12.19
C LYS A 122 17.16 -7.13 11.35
N GLY A 123 17.38 -6.31 10.32
CA GLY A 123 16.33 -5.86 9.42
C GLY A 123 15.68 -7.02 8.67
N ASP A 124 16.48 -7.94 8.16
CA ASP A 124 15.96 -9.14 7.49
C ASP A 124 15.15 -10.03 8.45
N ASP A 125 15.63 -10.28 9.67
CA ASP A 125 14.91 -11.05 10.69
C ASP A 125 13.55 -10.40 11.05
N VAL A 126 13.48 -9.08 11.17
CA VAL A 126 12.22 -8.34 11.40
C VAL A 126 11.24 -8.57 10.24
N VAL A 127 11.70 -8.45 9.00
CA VAL A 127 10.87 -8.70 7.81
C VAL A 127 10.35 -10.14 7.77
N GLN A 128 11.17 -11.13 8.14
CA GLN A 128 10.73 -12.53 8.20
C GLN A 128 9.71 -12.75 9.32
N ARG A 129 9.88 -12.11 10.48
CA ARG A 129 8.87 -12.18 11.57
C ARG A 129 7.54 -11.55 11.14
N TYR A 130 7.59 -10.37 10.49
CA TYR A 130 6.40 -9.75 9.91
C TYR A 130 5.68 -10.69 8.96
N ARG A 131 6.43 -11.35 8.05
CA ARG A 131 5.86 -12.35 7.13
C ARG A 131 5.14 -13.46 7.87
N LYS A 132 5.74 -14.03 8.93
CA LYS A 132 5.11 -15.09 9.72
C LYS A 132 3.79 -14.65 10.37
N VAL A 133 3.76 -13.44 10.95
CA VAL A 133 2.55 -12.84 11.52
C VAL A 133 1.49 -12.66 10.43
N ARG A 134 1.88 -12.15 9.26
CA ARG A 134 0.98 -11.97 8.11
C ARG A 134 0.36 -13.28 7.65
N GLU A 135 1.15 -14.34 7.50
CA GLU A 135 0.64 -15.66 7.09
C GLU A 135 -0.35 -16.21 8.12
N ALA A 136 -0.01 -16.13 9.40
CA ALA A 136 -0.84 -16.69 10.46
C ALA A 136 -2.18 -15.96 10.63
N LEU A 137 -2.20 -14.63 10.53
CA LEU A 137 -3.38 -13.84 10.87
C LEU A 137 -4.15 -13.36 9.63
N LEU A 138 -3.48 -12.68 8.69
CA LEU A 138 -4.15 -12.06 7.56
C LEU A 138 -4.46 -13.05 6.44
N VAL A 139 -3.47 -13.83 6.01
CA VAL A 139 -3.65 -14.78 4.90
C VAL A 139 -4.70 -15.82 5.25
N THR A 140 -4.68 -16.34 6.45
CA THR A 140 -5.69 -17.30 6.95
C THR A 140 -7.10 -16.68 6.93
N SER A 141 -7.25 -15.43 7.39
CA SER A 141 -8.53 -14.72 7.39
C SER A 141 -9.06 -14.47 5.96
N VAL A 142 -8.20 -13.99 5.06
CA VAL A 142 -8.57 -13.71 3.66
C VAL A 142 -8.99 -14.99 2.92
N LYS A 143 -8.29 -16.10 3.14
CA LYS A 143 -8.66 -17.41 2.57
C LYS A 143 -10.03 -17.88 3.09
N SER A 144 -10.31 -17.71 4.37
CA SER A 144 -11.60 -18.10 4.96
C SER A 144 -12.77 -17.26 4.43
N ALA A 145 -12.51 -16.04 3.96
CA ALA A 145 -13.50 -15.18 3.30
C ALA A 145 -13.80 -15.58 1.84
N GLY A 146 -13.17 -16.64 1.31
CA GLY A 146 -13.38 -17.13 -0.04
C GLY A 146 -12.74 -16.29 -1.14
N LEU A 147 -11.79 -15.42 -0.81
CA LEU A 147 -11.01 -14.67 -1.79
C LEU A 147 -9.83 -15.52 -2.26
N ASP A 148 -9.86 -15.91 -3.54
CA ASP A 148 -8.77 -16.65 -4.17
C ASP A 148 -7.67 -15.73 -4.74
N GLU A 149 -6.54 -16.33 -5.09
CA GLU A 149 -5.37 -15.60 -5.60
C GLU A 149 -5.66 -14.92 -6.94
N GLN A 150 -6.45 -15.55 -7.82
CA GLN A 150 -6.78 -14.98 -9.13
C GLN A 150 -7.58 -13.69 -8.97
N ARG A 151 -8.64 -13.73 -8.17
CA ARG A 151 -9.49 -12.57 -7.92
C ARG A 151 -8.73 -11.43 -7.25
N LEU A 152 -7.87 -11.73 -6.28
CA LEU A 152 -6.99 -10.72 -5.65
C LEU A 152 -6.01 -10.11 -6.67
N SER A 153 -5.47 -10.92 -7.58
CA SER A 153 -4.57 -10.44 -8.64
C SER A 153 -5.29 -9.53 -9.63
N GLU A 154 -6.54 -9.85 -10.02
CA GLU A 154 -7.38 -9.01 -10.88
C GLU A 154 -7.69 -7.66 -10.24
N ILE A 155 -8.07 -7.65 -8.95
CA ILE A 155 -8.30 -6.43 -8.19
C ILE A 155 -7.01 -5.59 -8.13
N ALA A 156 -5.87 -6.20 -7.85
CA ALA A 156 -4.59 -5.50 -7.80
C ALA A 156 -4.18 -4.92 -9.16
N ALA A 157 -4.50 -5.59 -10.27
CA ALA A 157 -4.26 -5.06 -11.62
C ALA A 157 -5.14 -3.84 -11.91
N LEU A 158 -6.43 -3.91 -11.53
CA LEU A 158 -7.37 -2.79 -11.65
C LEU A 158 -6.92 -1.58 -10.82
N MET A 159 -6.52 -1.79 -9.57
CA MET A 159 -6.02 -0.70 -8.71
C MET A 159 -4.78 0.00 -9.31
N ARG A 160 -3.84 -0.77 -9.87
CA ARG A 160 -2.68 -0.18 -10.58
C ARG A 160 -3.07 0.62 -11.82
N ALA A 161 -4.06 0.15 -12.59
CA ALA A 161 -4.56 0.90 -13.75
C ALA A 161 -5.24 2.21 -13.31
N LEU A 162 -6.07 2.16 -12.28
CA LEU A 162 -6.77 3.32 -11.74
C LEU A 162 -5.79 4.37 -11.17
N SER A 163 -4.69 3.97 -10.52
CA SER A 163 -3.71 4.94 -10.03
C SER A 163 -3.17 5.84 -11.17
N GLY A 164 -2.92 5.28 -12.36
CA GLY A 164 -2.53 6.07 -13.52
C GLY A 164 -3.59 7.07 -14.00
N HIS A 165 -4.87 6.72 -13.89
CA HIS A 165 -5.97 7.65 -14.21
C HIS A 165 -6.09 8.78 -13.18
N TYR A 166 -5.93 8.50 -11.88
CA TYR A 166 -5.88 9.53 -10.84
C TYR A 166 -4.70 10.47 -11.01
N ASP A 167 -3.49 9.96 -11.29
CA ASP A 167 -2.32 10.78 -11.58
C ASP A 167 -2.52 11.70 -12.79
N GLN A 168 -3.15 11.18 -13.85
CA GLN A 168 -3.47 11.97 -15.04
C GLN A 168 -4.50 13.08 -14.74
N ALA A 169 -5.54 12.75 -13.98
CA ALA A 169 -6.56 13.71 -13.56
C ALA A 169 -5.96 14.79 -12.64
N ALA A 170 -5.07 14.42 -11.72
CA ALA A 170 -4.38 15.35 -10.84
C ALA A 170 -3.52 16.35 -11.64
N ARG A 171 -2.75 15.86 -12.63
CA ARG A 171 -1.98 16.73 -13.53
C ARG A 171 -2.87 17.68 -14.33
N ALA A 172 -4.01 17.21 -14.84
CA ALA A 172 -4.95 18.06 -15.57
C ALA A 172 -5.57 19.13 -14.67
N ALA A 173 -5.95 18.76 -13.43
CA ALA A 173 -6.50 19.71 -12.46
C ALA A 173 -5.50 20.80 -12.05
N ALA A 174 -4.20 20.49 -12.00
CA ALA A 174 -3.16 21.48 -11.71
C ALA A 174 -3.00 22.54 -12.83
N SER A 175 -3.65 22.35 -13.98
CA SER A 175 -3.61 23.28 -15.14
C SER A 175 -4.88 24.13 -15.26
N LEU A 176 -5.86 23.96 -14.35
CA LEU A 176 -7.10 24.76 -14.29
C LEU A 176 -6.89 26.02 -13.47
#